data_e936a229e095d4824f19ff4378ca959b
#
_entry.id   e936a229e095d4824f19ff4378ca959b
#
_cell.length_a   1.000
_cell.length_b   1.000
_cell.length_c   1.000
_cell.angle_alpha   90.00
_cell.angle_beta   90.00
_cell.angle_gamma   90.00
#
_symmetry.space_group_name_H-M   'P 1'
#
loop_
_entity.id
_entity.type
_entity.pdbx_description
1 polymer ?
#
loop_
_entity_poly.entity_id
_entity_poly.type
_entity_poly.pdbx_seq_one_letter_code
_entity_poly.pdbx_strand_id
1 'polypeptide(L)'
;MSEAIYTVTNPATGEVEETFPTATDDEVMAALERAYAARERWRKVPLEEKIAIIERVAAEYDSRQEELARIIGDEMGKPYGDATGEVWLSGDIHAYNAKHAPEVLADEELDLGERDGRAYMRKEPVGVIVGVMPWNYPYYQVARFAAPNLMLGNTILLKHAPQCP
;
A
#
# COMPACT_ATOMS: atom_id res chain seq x y z
N MET A 1 -19.33 24.64 10.74
CA MET A 1 -18.10 24.53 9.96
C MET A 1 -18.50 23.84 8.66
N SER A 2 -18.10 24.34 7.49
CA SER A 2 -18.40 23.63 6.24
C SER A 2 -17.71 22.27 6.29
N GLU A 3 -18.45 21.22 5.99
CA GLU A 3 -17.92 19.88 5.86
C GLU A 3 -16.78 19.91 4.82
N ALA A 4 -15.59 19.51 5.21
CA ALA A 4 -14.46 19.45 4.29
C ALA A 4 -14.75 18.31 3.29
N ILE A 5 -14.67 18.60 2.01
CA ILE A 5 -14.95 17.67 0.92
C ILE A 5 -13.65 17.46 0.14
N TYR A 6 -13.29 16.21 -0.14
CA TYR A 6 -12.25 15.90 -1.11
C TYR A 6 -12.81 16.11 -2.52
N THR A 7 -12.06 16.83 -3.33
CA THR A 7 -12.51 17.24 -4.66
C THR A 7 -11.46 16.86 -5.69
N VAL A 8 -11.86 16.06 -6.67
CA VAL A 8 -11.09 15.85 -7.89
C VAL A 8 -11.36 17.03 -8.81
N THR A 9 -10.34 17.83 -9.00
CA THR A 9 -10.37 18.95 -9.96
C THR A 9 -9.37 18.65 -11.07
N ASN A 10 -9.86 18.42 -12.28
CA ASN A 10 -9.01 18.14 -13.43
C ASN A 10 -8.11 19.36 -13.70
N PRO A 11 -6.79 19.23 -13.61
CA PRO A 11 -5.89 20.37 -13.74
C PRO A 11 -5.76 20.90 -15.18
N ALA A 12 -6.20 20.12 -16.18
CA ALA A 12 -6.20 20.56 -17.58
C ALA A 12 -7.42 21.42 -17.92
N THR A 13 -8.58 21.14 -17.32
CA THR A 13 -9.84 21.85 -17.60
C THR A 13 -10.22 22.83 -16.50
N GLY A 14 -9.78 22.59 -15.26
CA GLY A 14 -10.21 23.31 -14.06
C GLY A 14 -11.61 22.91 -13.58
N GLU A 15 -12.22 21.89 -14.17
CA GLU A 15 -13.54 21.41 -13.81
C GLU A 15 -13.45 20.41 -12.64
N VAL A 16 -14.45 20.46 -11.76
CA VAL A 16 -14.62 19.48 -10.70
C VAL A 16 -15.33 18.27 -11.28
N GLU A 17 -14.64 17.13 -11.30
CA GLU A 17 -15.16 15.87 -11.85
C GLU A 17 -15.86 15.02 -10.80
N GLU A 18 -15.32 15.00 -9.57
CA GLU A 18 -15.87 14.18 -8.49
C GLU A 18 -15.63 14.82 -7.12
N THR A 19 -16.45 14.49 -6.14
CA THR A 19 -16.29 14.91 -4.75
C THR A 19 -16.54 13.75 -3.80
N PHE A 20 -15.74 13.68 -2.73
CA PHE A 20 -15.86 12.65 -1.70
C PHE A 20 -15.99 13.29 -0.33
N PRO A 21 -16.84 12.76 0.55
CA PRO A 21 -16.97 13.27 1.91
C PRO A 21 -15.70 13.00 2.71
N THR A 22 -15.39 13.87 3.64
CA THR A 22 -14.34 13.60 4.63
C THR A 22 -14.87 12.59 5.65
N ALA A 23 -14.08 11.59 5.97
CA ALA A 23 -14.42 10.63 7.01
C ALA A 23 -14.60 11.35 8.37
N THR A 24 -15.61 10.97 9.12
CA THR A 24 -15.83 11.41 10.49
C THR A 24 -14.83 10.75 11.45
N ASP A 25 -14.66 11.33 12.63
CA ASP A 25 -13.81 10.73 13.67
C ASP A 25 -14.26 9.31 14.05
N ASP A 26 -15.57 9.06 14.09
CA ASP A 26 -16.15 7.74 14.37
C ASP A 26 -15.81 6.72 13.27
N GLU A 27 -15.87 7.13 12.00
CA GLU A 27 -15.47 6.28 10.86
C GLU A 27 -13.99 5.95 10.88
N VAL A 28 -13.14 6.93 11.21
CA VAL A 28 -11.69 6.73 11.37
C VAL A 28 -11.41 5.76 12.51
N MET A 29 -12.05 5.94 13.66
CA MET A 29 -11.90 5.02 14.80
C MET A 29 -12.39 3.62 14.47
N ALA A 30 -13.54 3.48 13.80
CA ALA A 30 -14.04 2.18 13.35
C ALA A 30 -13.10 1.50 12.33
N ALA A 31 -12.47 2.26 11.44
CA ALA A 31 -11.47 1.73 10.52
C ALA A 31 -10.22 1.23 11.27
N LEU A 32 -9.75 1.99 12.27
CA LEU A 32 -8.64 1.57 13.13
C LEU A 32 -8.96 0.29 13.90
N GLU A 33 -10.15 0.19 14.48
CA GLU A 33 -10.60 -1.02 15.20
C GLU A 33 -10.64 -2.25 14.27
N ARG A 34 -11.16 -2.10 13.04
CA ARG A 34 -11.15 -3.17 12.03
C ARG A 34 -9.74 -3.59 11.66
N ALA A 35 -8.83 -2.64 11.43
CA ALA A 35 -7.44 -2.93 11.12
C ALA A 35 -6.72 -3.62 12.28
N TYR A 36 -7.00 -3.18 13.52
CA TYR A 36 -6.46 -3.78 14.73
C TYR A 36 -6.97 -5.22 14.93
N ALA A 37 -8.26 -5.47 14.76
CA ALA A 37 -8.84 -6.80 14.84
C ALA A 37 -8.33 -7.73 13.74
N ALA A 38 -8.10 -7.22 12.53
CA ALA A 38 -7.60 -7.98 11.41
C ALA A 38 -6.15 -8.44 11.59
N ARG A 39 -5.31 -7.69 12.33
CA ARG A 39 -3.88 -7.98 12.51
C ARG A 39 -3.61 -9.37 13.06
N GLU A 40 -4.42 -9.81 14.03
CA GLU A 40 -4.22 -11.11 14.69
C GLU A 40 -4.47 -12.32 13.78
N ARG A 41 -5.31 -12.13 12.79
CA ARG A 41 -5.55 -13.11 11.72
C ARG A 41 -4.48 -13.00 10.63
N TRP A 42 -4.21 -11.78 10.17
CA TRP A 42 -3.31 -11.52 9.06
C TRP A 42 -1.85 -11.94 9.35
N ARG A 43 -1.35 -11.66 10.56
CA ARG A 43 0.00 -12.09 10.96
C ARG A 43 0.19 -13.62 10.93
N LYS A 44 -0.89 -14.39 11.07
CA LYS A 44 -0.88 -15.88 11.08
C LYS A 44 -1.11 -16.48 9.71
N VAL A 45 -1.48 -15.70 8.71
CA VAL A 45 -1.63 -16.17 7.33
C VAL A 45 -0.27 -16.69 6.85
N PRO A 46 -0.19 -17.91 6.28
CA PRO A 46 1.04 -18.43 5.70
C PRO A 46 1.66 -17.47 4.67
N LEU A 47 2.99 -17.47 4.59
CA LEU A 47 3.70 -16.56 3.69
C LEU A 47 3.29 -16.79 2.23
N GLU A 48 3.11 -18.05 1.83
CA GLU A 48 2.69 -18.44 0.48
C GLU A 48 1.32 -17.87 0.11
N GLU A 49 0.40 -17.81 1.04
CA GLU A 49 -0.92 -17.21 0.81
C GLU A 49 -0.82 -15.68 0.66
N LYS A 50 0.03 -15.03 1.44
CA LYS A 50 0.31 -13.61 1.31
C LYS A 50 0.96 -13.30 -0.04
N ILE A 51 1.93 -14.11 -0.46
CA ILE A 51 2.58 -14.02 -1.77
C ILE A 51 1.51 -14.08 -2.87
N ALA A 52 0.66 -15.08 -2.85
CA ALA A 52 -0.39 -15.24 -3.86
C ALA A 52 -1.37 -14.05 -3.92
N ILE A 53 -1.64 -13.40 -2.78
CA ILE A 53 -2.47 -12.18 -2.73
C ILE A 53 -1.74 -11.02 -3.39
N ILE A 54 -0.48 -10.79 -3.04
CA ILE A 54 0.32 -9.67 -3.56
C ILE A 54 0.62 -9.85 -5.06
N GLU A 55 0.82 -11.08 -5.54
CA GLU A 55 0.93 -11.38 -6.98
C GLU A 55 -0.35 -11.02 -7.74
N ARG A 56 -1.53 -11.30 -7.17
CA ARG A 56 -2.80 -10.85 -7.79
C ARG A 56 -2.93 -9.33 -7.84
N VAL A 57 -2.45 -8.63 -6.79
CA VAL A 57 -2.42 -7.16 -6.82
C VAL A 57 -1.50 -6.66 -7.94
N ALA A 58 -0.33 -7.26 -8.12
CA ALA A 58 0.56 -6.91 -9.24
C ALA A 58 -0.11 -7.12 -10.61
N ALA A 59 -0.82 -8.24 -10.78
CA ALA A 59 -1.55 -8.55 -12.00
C ALA A 59 -2.71 -7.57 -12.28
N GLU A 60 -3.38 -7.04 -11.24
CA GLU A 60 -4.40 -5.99 -11.39
C GLU A 60 -3.79 -4.68 -11.90
N TYR A 61 -2.63 -4.28 -11.42
CA TYR A 61 -1.92 -3.11 -11.96
C TYR A 61 -1.60 -3.28 -13.45
N ASP A 62 -1.16 -4.46 -13.84
CA ASP A 62 -0.80 -4.77 -15.23
C ASP A 62 -2.03 -4.79 -16.15
N SER A 63 -3.09 -5.48 -15.74
CA SER A 63 -4.32 -5.64 -16.54
C SER A 63 -5.14 -4.35 -16.67
N ARG A 64 -5.03 -3.42 -15.72
CA ARG A 64 -5.77 -2.16 -15.65
C ARG A 64 -4.89 -0.93 -15.90
N GLN A 65 -3.73 -1.09 -16.51
CA GLN A 65 -2.73 -0.03 -16.65
C GLN A 65 -3.29 1.24 -17.31
N GLU A 66 -4.04 1.11 -18.39
CA GLU A 66 -4.62 2.25 -19.10
C GLU A 66 -5.68 2.99 -18.26
N GLU A 67 -6.53 2.26 -17.57
CA GLU A 67 -7.55 2.81 -16.69
C GLU A 67 -6.92 3.59 -15.54
N LEU A 68 -5.97 2.97 -14.85
CA LEU A 68 -5.28 3.57 -13.71
C LEU A 68 -4.43 4.79 -14.12
N ALA A 69 -3.81 4.74 -15.31
CA ALA A 69 -3.06 5.88 -15.84
C ALA A 69 -3.96 7.08 -16.16
N ARG A 70 -5.19 6.85 -16.63
CA ARG A 70 -6.16 7.95 -16.86
C ARG A 70 -6.54 8.61 -15.55
N ILE A 71 -6.86 7.83 -14.51
CA ILE A 71 -7.22 8.36 -13.19
C ILE A 71 -6.13 9.32 -12.69
N ILE A 72 -4.84 8.95 -12.75
CA ILE A 72 -3.77 9.85 -12.33
C ILE A 72 -3.69 11.09 -13.23
N GLY A 73 -3.93 10.94 -14.53
CA GLY A 73 -3.98 12.05 -15.48
C GLY A 73 -5.07 13.06 -15.12
N ASP A 74 -6.27 12.56 -14.87
CA ASP A 74 -7.45 13.38 -14.57
C ASP A 74 -7.38 14.03 -13.18
N GLU A 75 -6.87 13.31 -12.17
CA GLU A 75 -6.82 13.82 -10.80
C GLU A 75 -5.66 14.79 -10.54
N MET A 76 -4.49 14.57 -11.15
CA MET A 76 -3.28 15.35 -10.83
C MET A 76 -2.49 15.86 -12.04
N GLY A 77 -2.98 15.63 -13.25
CA GLY A 77 -2.36 16.15 -14.47
C GLY A 77 -1.07 15.47 -14.90
N LYS A 78 -0.83 14.22 -14.49
CA LYS A 78 0.38 13.50 -14.91
C LYS A 78 0.32 13.19 -16.39
N PRO A 79 1.39 13.50 -17.18
CA PRO A 79 1.46 13.10 -18.58
C PRO A 79 1.24 11.60 -18.75
N TYR A 80 0.48 11.18 -19.77
CA TYR A 80 0.05 9.79 -19.94
C TYR A 80 1.21 8.78 -19.93
N GLY A 81 2.34 9.10 -20.59
CA GLY A 81 3.52 8.23 -20.57
C GLY A 81 4.14 8.05 -19.19
N ASP A 82 4.16 9.11 -18.37
CA ASP A 82 4.64 9.04 -16.99
C ASP A 82 3.64 8.33 -16.09
N ALA A 83 2.34 8.51 -16.34
CA ALA A 83 1.27 7.84 -15.63
C ALA A 83 1.31 6.33 -15.84
N THR A 84 1.42 5.86 -17.08
CA THR A 84 1.58 4.44 -17.41
C THR A 84 2.85 3.86 -16.80
N GLY A 85 3.95 4.61 -16.80
CA GLY A 85 5.20 4.21 -16.14
C GLY A 85 5.05 4.05 -14.63
N GLU A 86 4.30 4.94 -13.97
CA GLU A 86 4.03 4.83 -12.53
C GLU A 86 3.16 3.61 -12.21
N VAL A 87 2.13 3.35 -13.00
CA VAL A 87 1.25 2.17 -12.81
C VAL A 87 2.06 0.89 -12.96
N TRP A 88 2.88 0.79 -14.02
CA TRP A 88 3.78 -0.35 -14.21
C TRP A 88 4.74 -0.54 -13.03
N LEU A 89 5.42 0.52 -12.59
CA LEU A 89 6.35 0.47 -11.46
C LEU A 89 5.65 0.01 -10.17
N SER A 90 4.40 0.44 -9.98
CA SER A 90 3.61 0.04 -8.80
C SER A 90 3.28 -1.44 -8.79
N GLY A 91 2.96 -2.02 -9.95
CA GLY A 91 2.81 -3.46 -10.14
C GLY A 91 4.12 -4.21 -9.89
N ASP A 92 5.23 -3.72 -10.46
CA ASP A 92 6.57 -4.33 -10.31
C ASP A 92 7.03 -4.33 -8.84
N ILE A 93 6.74 -3.29 -8.06
CA ILE A 93 7.02 -3.25 -6.61
C ILE A 93 6.28 -4.39 -5.88
N HIS A 94 5.02 -4.63 -6.22
CA HIS A 94 4.27 -5.73 -5.61
C HIS A 94 4.86 -7.08 -6.01
N ALA A 95 5.14 -7.30 -7.29
CA ALA A 95 5.77 -8.52 -7.81
C ALA A 95 7.16 -8.76 -7.18
N TYR A 96 7.96 -7.70 -7.06
CA TYR A 96 9.28 -7.77 -6.41
C TYR A 96 9.17 -8.22 -4.95
N ASN A 97 8.27 -7.60 -4.17
CA ASN A 97 8.06 -7.96 -2.76
C ASN A 97 7.57 -9.40 -2.62
N ALA A 98 6.62 -9.83 -3.45
CA ALA A 98 6.13 -11.22 -3.46
C ALA A 98 7.28 -12.22 -3.74
N LYS A 99 8.08 -11.96 -4.76
CA LYS A 99 9.20 -12.81 -5.16
C LYS A 99 10.29 -12.93 -4.10
N HIS A 100 10.64 -11.82 -3.46
CA HIS A 100 11.78 -11.77 -2.53
C HIS A 100 11.41 -11.96 -1.06
N ALA A 101 10.10 -11.99 -0.72
CA ALA A 101 9.65 -12.17 0.65
C ALA A 101 10.22 -13.42 1.35
N PRO A 102 10.30 -14.60 0.70
CA PRO A 102 10.86 -15.79 1.37
C PRO A 102 12.29 -15.61 1.85
N GLU A 103 13.12 -14.93 1.07
CA GLU A 103 14.52 -14.64 1.44
C GLU A 103 14.61 -13.53 2.48
N VAL A 104 13.92 -12.41 2.23
CA VAL A 104 14.01 -11.21 3.09
C VAL A 104 13.41 -11.45 4.47
N LEU A 105 12.36 -12.28 4.57
CA LEU A 105 11.66 -12.57 5.83
C LEU A 105 12.18 -13.83 6.55
N ALA A 106 13.14 -14.55 5.96
CA ALA A 106 13.78 -15.68 6.63
C ALA A 106 14.45 -15.27 7.95
N ASP A 107 14.45 -16.19 8.91
CA ASP A 107 15.23 -16.02 10.14
C ASP A 107 16.73 -15.96 9.77
N GLU A 108 17.42 -14.99 10.32
CA GLU A 108 18.85 -14.82 10.16
C GLU A 108 19.57 -15.40 11.38
N GLU A 109 20.29 -16.50 11.18
CA GLU A 109 21.02 -17.17 12.25
C GLU A 109 22.25 -16.34 12.66
N LEU A 110 22.41 -16.16 13.98
CA LEU A 110 23.52 -15.41 14.53
C LEU A 110 24.61 -16.39 15.03
N ASP A 111 25.87 -16.13 14.65
CA ASP A 111 27.01 -16.89 15.15
C ASP A 111 27.24 -16.61 16.64
N LEU A 112 27.19 -17.66 17.45
CA LEU A 112 27.45 -17.60 18.89
C LEU A 112 28.92 -17.90 19.24
N GLY A 113 29.77 -18.17 18.26
CA GLY A 113 31.15 -18.67 18.50
C GLY A 113 31.14 -20.00 19.21
N GLU A 114 31.90 -20.11 20.33
CA GLU A 114 32.00 -21.34 21.13
C GLU A 114 30.86 -21.55 22.15
N ARG A 115 29.81 -20.75 22.11
CA ARG A 115 28.68 -20.84 23.06
C ARG A 115 27.65 -21.88 22.62
N ASP A 116 27.13 -22.63 23.57
CA ASP A 116 26.03 -23.55 23.31
C ASP A 116 24.72 -22.79 23.04
N GLY A 117 23.88 -23.33 22.14
CA GLY A 117 22.56 -22.80 21.83
C GLY A 117 22.41 -22.35 20.39
N ARG A 118 21.29 -21.71 20.11
CA ARG A 118 20.98 -21.06 18.80
C ARG A 118 20.41 -19.68 19.06
N ALA A 119 20.85 -18.70 18.29
CA ALA A 119 20.29 -17.37 18.25
C ALA A 119 19.95 -16.99 16.82
N TYR A 120 18.89 -16.25 16.64
CA TYR A 120 18.49 -15.76 15.33
C TYR A 120 17.76 -14.42 15.45
N MET A 121 17.87 -13.63 14.43
CA MET A 121 17.09 -12.42 14.24
C MET A 121 15.86 -12.77 13.40
N ARG A 122 14.67 -12.44 13.91
CA ARG A 122 13.40 -12.61 13.22
C ARG A 122 12.74 -11.26 12.98
N LYS A 123 12.22 -11.08 11.79
CA LYS A 123 11.42 -9.90 11.44
C LYS A 123 9.95 -10.18 11.78
N GLU A 124 9.37 -9.34 12.62
CA GLU A 124 7.99 -9.50 13.12
C GLU A 124 7.15 -8.27 12.79
N PRO A 125 5.83 -8.44 12.53
CA PRO A 125 4.96 -7.30 12.28
C PRO A 125 4.76 -6.45 13.54
N VAL A 126 4.81 -5.12 13.39
CA VAL A 126 4.54 -4.17 14.48
C VAL A 126 3.05 -4.06 14.79
N GLY A 127 2.18 -4.30 13.80
CA GLY A 127 0.73 -4.25 13.98
C GLY A 127 0.02 -3.42 12.91
N VAL A 128 -0.67 -2.35 13.30
CA VAL A 128 -1.34 -1.43 12.39
C VAL A 128 -0.40 -0.28 12.05
N ILE A 129 -0.20 -0.02 10.77
CA ILE A 129 0.62 1.09 10.29
C ILE A 129 -0.24 2.06 9.49
N VAL A 130 -0.10 3.35 9.78
CA VAL A 130 -0.78 4.42 9.05
C VAL A 130 0.17 5.00 7.99
N GLY A 131 -0.28 4.99 6.73
CA GLY A 131 0.41 5.62 5.62
C GLY A 131 -0.31 6.91 5.21
N VAL A 132 0.41 8.03 5.22
CA VAL A 132 -0.08 9.32 4.70
C VAL A 132 0.63 9.61 3.40
N MET A 133 -0.12 9.62 2.29
CA MET A 133 0.42 9.64 0.95
C MET A 133 0.39 11.04 0.34
N PRO A 134 1.45 11.42 -0.38
CA PRO A 134 1.46 12.64 -1.21
C PRO A 134 0.74 12.41 -2.54
N TRP A 135 0.50 13.49 -3.27
CA TRP A 135 -0.24 13.50 -4.54
C TRP A 135 0.63 13.22 -5.78
N ASN A 136 1.93 13.42 -5.69
CA ASN A 136 2.80 13.45 -6.88
C ASN A 136 3.13 12.07 -7.48
N TYR A 137 2.97 11.00 -6.70
CA TYR A 137 3.11 9.60 -7.11
C TYR A 137 2.09 8.73 -6.36
N PRO A 138 0.78 8.88 -6.63
CA PRO A 138 -0.27 8.30 -5.80
C PRO A 138 -0.20 6.78 -5.71
N TYR A 139 -0.03 6.06 -6.81
CA TYR A 139 0.08 4.59 -6.79
C TYR A 139 1.43 4.09 -6.29
N TYR A 140 2.53 4.70 -6.74
CA TYR A 140 3.86 4.31 -6.31
C TYR A 140 4.05 4.43 -4.79
N GLN A 141 3.57 5.52 -4.19
CA GLN A 141 3.69 5.72 -2.74
C GLN A 141 2.88 4.68 -1.96
N VAL A 142 1.71 4.30 -2.47
CA VAL A 142 0.89 3.21 -1.89
C VAL A 142 1.61 1.87 -2.05
N ALA A 143 2.10 1.55 -3.24
CA ALA A 143 2.76 0.27 -3.51
C ALA A 143 3.98 0.04 -2.60
N ARG A 144 4.89 1.03 -2.52
CA ARG A 144 6.09 0.93 -1.68
C ARG A 144 5.80 0.86 -0.17
N PHE A 145 4.65 1.36 0.25
CA PHE A 145 4.18 1.28 1.63
C PHE A 145 3.45 -0.04 1.90
N ALA A 146 2.48 -0.39 1.05
CA ALA A 146 1.58 -1.51 1.28
C ALA A 146 2.27 -2.87 1.10
N ALA A 147 2.99 -3.07 -0.01
CA ALA A 147 3.55 -4.36 -0.36
C ALA A 147 4.45 -4.95 0.74
N PRO A 148 5.53 -4.29 1.22
CA PRO A 148 6.39 -4.86 2.24
C PRO A 148 5.70 -5.01 3.59
N ASN A 149 4.80 -4.08 3.95
CA ASN A 149 4.10 -4.14 5.23
C ASN A 149 3.10 -5.29 5.31
N LEU A 150 2.33 -5.50 4.24
CA LEU A 150 1.39 -6.62 4.15
C LEU A 150 2.13 -7.97 4.11
N MET A 151 3.24 -8.05 3.38
CA MET A 151 4.08 -9.27 3.34
C MET A 151 4.61 -9.64 4.73
N LEU A 152 5.11 -8.67 5.50
CA LEU A 152 5.59 -8.89 6.87
C LEU A 152 4.47 -9.32 7.83
N GLY A 153 3.22 -8.97 7.54
CA GLY A 153 2.06 -9.30 8.37
C GLY A 153 1.46 -8.13 9.14
N ASN A 154 1.87 -6.90 8.82
CA ASN A 154 1.20 -5.70 9.30
C ASN A 154 -0.17 -5.54 8.62
N THR A 155 -1.09 -4.87 9.29
CA THR A 155 -2.28 -4.27 8.66
C THR A 155 -2.04 -2.78 8.45
N ILE A 156 -2.73 -2.19 7.49
CA ILE A 156 -2.49 -0.80 7.11
C ILE A 156 -3.77 0.03 7.12
N LEU A 157 -3.62 1.31 7.46
CA LEU A 157 -4.60 2.36 7.17
C LEU A 157 -3.95 3.34 6.20
N LEU A 158 -4.64 3.66 5.13
CA LEU A 158 -4.18 4.57 4.11
C LEU A 158 -4.94 5.89 4.20
N LYS A 159 -4.21 6.99 4.31
CA LYS A 159 -4.73 8.34 4.09
C LYS A 159 -4.16 8.85 2.76
N HIS A 160 -5.00 8.91 1.74
CA HIS A 160 -4.62 9.44 0.41
C HIS A 160 -4.41 10.97 0.41
N ALA A 161 -3.84 11.52 -0.65
CA ALA A 161 -3.74 12.95 -0.82
C ALA A 161 -5.13 13.58 -1.09
N PRO A 162 -5.38 14.81 -0.64
CA PRO A 162 -6.70 15.44 -0.82
C PRO A 162 -7.15 15.58 -2.28
N GLN A 163 -6.22 15.77 -3.19
CA GLN A 163 -6.49 15.93 -4.63
C GLN A 163 -6.46 14.64 -5.44
N CYS A 164 -6.10 13.50 -4.81
CA CYS A 164 -6.07 12.16 -5.43
C CYS A 164 -6.78 11.17 -4.51
N PRO A 165 -8.11 11.28 -4.32
CA PRO A 165 -8.88 10.42 -3.44
C PRO A 165 -9.14 9.04 -4.03
#